data_d36aa710933e544dd79e35a0c842647e
#
_entry.id   d36aa710933e544dd79e35a0c842647e
#
_cell.length_a   1.000
_cell.length_b   1.000
_cell.length_c   1.000
_cell.angle_alpha   90.00
_cell.angle_beta   90.00
_cell.angle_gamma   90.00
#
_symmetry.space_group_name_H-M   'P 1'
#
loop_
_entity.id
_entity.type
_entity.pdbx_description
1 polymer ?
#
loop_
_entity_poly.entity_id
_entity_poly.type
_entity_poly.pdbx_seq_one_letter_code
_entity_poly.pdbx_strand_id
1 'polypeptide(L)'
;HSLRKIPTHVIGKHIECEIGFKTGRVIEIMSAPLRLINTAWVYDNISKTLFTSDMFTYGVSQNSVDTWILEKDDLFCESQFIKSFMLNTRYWWLEGAKTNLLRKNINHIFDKYDIKTIAPGYGKLFRGKDLVEKQFVKLDAILAEFDVSNTKAYYVSRNHLR
;
A
#
# COMPACT_ATOMS: atom_id res chain seq x y z
N HIS A 1 -16.42 -18.53 -28.54
CA HIS A 1 -16.28 -17.79 -27.27
C HIS A 1 -16.04 -16.33 -27.59
N SER A 2 -17.06 -15.47 -27.48
CA SER A 2 -16.88 -14.03 -27.61
C SER A 2 -16.15 -13.54 -26.33
N LEU A 3 -14.93 -13.08 -26.48
CA LEU A 3 -14.25 -12.30 -25.46
C LEU A 3 -15.11 -11.06 -25.17
N ARG A 4 -15.81 -11.02 -24.05
CA ARG A 4 -16.46 -9.79 -23.58
C ARG A 4 -15.34 -8.76 -23.42
N LYS A 5 -15.41 -7.66 -24.17
CA LYS A 5 -14.51 -6.52 -23.97
C LYS A 5 -14.69 -6.05 -22.53
N ILE A 6 -13.67 -6.25 -21.71
CA ILE A 6 -13.60 -5.63 -20.40
C ILE A 6 -13.49 -4.12 -20.66
N PRO A 7 -14.42 -3.31 -20.15
CA PRO A 7 -14.32 -1.87 -20.35
C PRO A 7 -12.99 -1.37 -19.79
N THR A 8 -12.19 -0.74 -20.63
CA THR A 8 -10.94 -0.09 -20.19
C THR A 8 -11.32 1.22 -19.54
N HIS A 9 -11.22 1.29 -18.20
CA HIS A 9 -11.46 2.53 -17.47
C HIS A 9 -10.16 3.30 -17.26
N VAL A 10 -10.20 4.60 -17.47
CA VAL A 10 -9.05 5.49 -17.26
C VAL A 10 -8.71 5.50 -15.77
N ILE A 11 -7.47 5.17 -15.44
CA ILE A 11 -6.95 5.19 -14.08
C ILE A 11 -7.01 6.64 -13.54
N GLY A 12 -7.70 6.83 -12.45
CA GLY A 12 -7.92 8.15 -11.83
C GLY A 12 -9.32 8.35 -11.28
N LYS A 13 -10.26 7.46 -11.62
CA LYS A 13 -11.61 7.45 -11.06
C LYS A 13 -11.79 6.25 -10.13
N HIS A 14 -12.54 6.45 -9.09
CA HIS A 14 -13.08 5.37 -8.27
C HIS A 14 -14.06 4.55 -9.11
N ILE A 15 -13.89 3.25 -9.12
CA ILE A 15 -14.72 2.32 -9.91
C ILE A 15 -15.24 1.25 -8.96
N GLU A 16 -16.54 1.04 -9.00
CA GLU A 16 -17.20 -0.09 -8.35
C GLU A 16 -17.54 -1.16 -9.39
N CYS A 17 -17.17 -2.40 -9.11
CA CYS A 17 -17.46 -3.54 -9.95
C CYS A 17 -18.14 -4.63 -9.11
N GLU A 18 -19.36 -5.02 -9.49
CA GLU A 18 -19.98 -6.21 -8.91
C GLU A 18 -19.33 -7.46 -9.53
N ILE A 19 -18.83 -8.37 -8.67
CA ILE A 19 -18.22 -9.62 -9.10
C ILE A 19 -19.17 -10.78 -8.83
N GLY A 20 -19.52 -11.46 -9.91
CA GLY A 20 -20.39 -12.62 -9.89
C GLY A 20 -21.89 -12.27 -9.96
N PHE A 21 -22.66 -13.24 -10.46
CA PHE A 21 -24.09 -13.06 -10.59
C PHE A 21 -24.76 -13.12 -9.22
N LYS A 22 -25.37 -12.02 -8.79
CA LYS A 22 -26.23 -11.92 -7.59
C LYS A 22 -25.56 -12.27 -6.25
N THR A 23 -24.26 -12.12 -6.13
CA THR A 23 -23.55 -12.40 -4.87
C THR A 23 -23.53 -11.21 -3.91
N GLY A 24 -23.85 -10.01 -4.37
CA GLY A 24 -23.69 -8.77 -3.60
C GLY A 24 -22.23 -8.42 -3.30
N ARG A 25 -21.26 -9.12 -3.92
CA ARG A 25 -19.85 -8.82 -3.76
C ARG A 25 -19.45 -7.66 -4.66
N VAL A 26 -19.10 -6.55 -4.03
CA VAL A 26 -18.63 -5.35 -4.71
C VAL A 26 -17.12 -5.21 -4.48
N ILE A 27 -16.41 -4.99 -5.56
CA ILE A 27 -14.98 -4.64 -5.55
C ILE A 27 -14.87 -3.16 -5.91
N GLU A 28 -14.25 -2.39 -5.03
CA GLU A 28 -13.97 -0.98 -5.28
C GLU A 28 -12.51 -0.82 -5.73
N ILE A 29 -12.30 -0.21 -6.88
CA ILE A 29 -10.98 0.05 -7.45
C ILE A 29 -10.72 1.55 -7.35
N MET A 30 -9.59 1.91 -6.76
CA MET A 30 -9.19 3.31 -6.55
C MET A 30 -7.73 3.52 -6.93
N SER A 31 -7.37 4.75 -7.25
CA SER A 31 -5.96 5.11 -7.47
C SER A 31 -5.15 4.89 -6.21
N ALA A 32 -4.01 4.22 -6.32
CA ALA A 32 -3.08 4.10 -5.21
C ALA A 32 -2.58 5.50 -4.79
N PRO A 33 -2.69 5.88 -3.52
CA PRO A 33 -2.24 7.19 -3.04
C PRO A 33 -0.75 7.42 -3.25
N LEU A 34 0.04 6.38 -3.07
CA LEU A 34 1.49 6.38 -3.29
C LEU A 34 1.85 5.29 -4.32
N ARG A 35 2.49 5.70 -5.42
CA ARG A 35 2.81 4.80 -6.53
C ARG A 35 4.01 5.30 -7.33
N LEU A 36 4.77 4.37 -7.90
CA LEU A 36 5.81 4.66 -8.90
C LEU A 36 5.29 4.57 -10.32
N ILE A 37 4.39 3.63 -10.56
CA ILE A 37 3.74 3.37 -11.85
C ILE A 37 2.23 3.44 -11.67
N ASN A 38 1.49 3.32 -12.76
CA ASN A 38 0.04 3.28 -12.68
C ASN A 38 -0.43 2.00 -12.00
N THR A 39 -0.66 2.10 -10.70
CA THR A 39 -1.20 1.02 -9.87
C THR A 39 -2.52 1.47 -9.24
N ALA A 40 -3.35 0.50 -8.91
CA ALA A 40 -4.59 0.72 -8.21
C ALA A 40 -4.58 -0.01 -6.87
N TRP A 41 -5.30 0.54 -5.90
CA TRP A 41 -5.72 -0.20 -4.73
C TRP A 41 -7.11 -0.77 -4.98
N VAL A 42 -7.37 -1.93 -4.40
CA VAL A 42 -8.64 -2.63 -4.57
C VAL A 42 -9.18 -3.02 -3.20
N TYR A 43 -10.43 -2.67 -2.94
CA TYR A 43 -11.10 -3.05 -1.70
C TYR A 43 -12.23 -4.04 -1.99
N ASP A 44 -12.22 -5.17 -1.29
CA ASP A 44 -13.27 -6.17 -1.31
C ASP A 44 -14.15 -6.01 -0.06
N ASN A 45 -15.38 -5.64 -0.26
CA ASN A 45 -16.33 -5.34 0.82
C ASN A 45 -16.75 -6.58 1.63
N ILE A 46 -16.64 -7.79 1.08
CA ILE A 46 -17.01 -9.02 1.79
C ILE A 46 -15.87 -9.50 2.67
N SER A 47 -14.69 -9.67 2.12
CA SER A 47 -13.52 -10.12 2.89
C SER A 47 -12.90 -9.02 3.74
N LYS A 48 -13.33 -7.75 3.56
CA LYS A 48 -12.73 -6.57 4.21
C LYS A 48 -11.24 -6.45 3.94
N THR A 49 -10.83 -6.82 2.72
CA THR A 49 -9.44 -6.86 2.30
C THR A 49 -9.12 -5.68 1.40
N LEU A 50 -8.06 -4.95 1.75
CA LEU A 50 -7.46 -3.93 0.90
C LEU A 50 -6.21 -4.49 0.22
N PHE A 51 -6.26 -4.60 -1.10
CA PHE A 51 -5.12 -4.98 -1.93
C PHE A 51 -4.34 -3.71 -2.29
N THR A 52 -3.07 -3.65 -1.91
CA THR A 52 -2.30 -2.40 -1.92
C THR A 52 -1.16 -2.35 -2.92
N SER A 53 -1.06 -3.34 -3.82
CA SER A 53 0.02 -3.41 -4.81
C SER A 53 1.40 -3.26 -4.14
N ASP A 54 2.14 -2.19 -4.43
CA ASP A 54 3.52 -1.98 -3.97
C ASP A 54 3.64 -1.46 -2.53
N MET A 55 2.52 -1.06 -1.90
CA MET A 55 2.53 -0.58 -0.52
C MET A 55 2.42 -1.75 0.47
N PHE A 56 2.96 -1.54 1.67
CA PHE A 56 2.98 -2.54 2.76
C PHE A 56 3.75 -3.84 2.43
N THR A 57 4.69 -3.77 1.49
CA THR A 57 5.47 -4.94 1.02
C THR A 57 6.70 -5.26 1.87
N TYR A 58 6.87 -4.62 3.00
CA TYR A 58 8.00 -4.80 3.91
C TYR A 58 7.91 -6.04 4.81
N GLY A 59 6.75 -6.68 4.89
CA GLY A 59 6.61 -7.97 5.57
C GLY A 59 7.28 -9.08 4.75
N VAL A 60 8.55 -9.36 5.00
CA VAL A 60 9.29 -10.40 4.27
C VAL A 60 9.32 -11.70 5.06
N SER A 61 9.30 -12.83 4.36
CA SER A 61 9.53 -14.14 4.97
C SER A 61 11.03 -14.44 4.99
N GLN A 62 11.55 -14.86 6.13
CA GLN A 62 12.96 -15.24 6.26
C GLN A 62 13.21 -16.71 5.92
N ASN A 63 12.19 -17.56 6.02
CA ASN A 63 12.30 -19.00 5.83
C ASN A 63 11.11 -19.56 5.02
N SER A 64 11.32 -20.64 4.32
CA SER A 64 10.28 -21.37 3.57
C SER A 64 9.15 -21.95 4.44
N VAL A 65 9.34 -22.00 5.75
CA VAL A 65 8.38 -22.52 6.75
C VAL A 65 7.53 -21.38 7.35
N ASP A 66 7.87 -20.13 7.10
CA ASP A 66 7.17 -18.98 7.65
C ASP A 66 5.72 -18.87 7.11
N THR A 67 4.82 -18.41 7.98
CA THR A 67 3.45 -18.13 7.56
C THR A 67 3.43 -16.89 6.66
N TRP A 68 2.62 -16.95 5.58
CA TRP A 68 2.38 -15.82 4.70
C TRP A 68 1.45 -14.75 5.31
N ILE A 69 0.98 -14.99 6.51
CA ILE A 69 0.02 -14.13 7.19
C ILE A 69 0.59 -13.70 8.53
N LEU A 70 0.66 -12.39 8.74
CA LEU A 70 0.96 -11.77 10.02
C LEU A 70 -0.34 -11.42 10.74
N GLU A 71 -0.48 -11.87 11.96
CA GLU A 71 -1.59 -11.52 12.86
C GLU A 71 -1.13 -10.68 14.05
N LYS A 72 0.18 -10.52 14.19
CA LYS A 72 0.83 -9.69 15.22
C LYS A 72 2.00 -8.95 14.60
N ASP A 73 2.37 -7.83 15.21
CA ASP A 73 3.59 -7.11 14.85
C ASP A 73 4.83 -8.03 15.01
N ASP A 74 5.74 -7.89 14.08
CA ASP A 74 7.08 -8.48 14.14
C ASP A 74 8.16 -7.40 13.88
N LEU A 75 9.43 -7.81 13.86
CA LEU A 75 10.56 -6.90 13.66
C LEU A 75 10.49 -6.12 12.34
N PHE A 76 9.86 -6.67 11.29
CA PHE A 76 9.66 -5.99 10.02
C PHE A 76 8.56 -4.93 10.06
N CYS A 77 7.78 -4.91 11.13
CA CYS A 77 6.76 -3.92 11.37
C CYS A 77 7.25 -2.74 12.22
N GLU A 78 8.53 -2.69 12.59
CA GLU A 78 9.09 -1.53 13.28
C GLU A 78 9.20 -0.32 12.36
N SER A 79 8.83 0.86 12.86
CA SER A 79 8.78 2.09 12.04
C SER A 79 10.13 2.40 11.40
N GLN A 80 11.24 2.18 12.09
CA GLN A 80 12.58 2.41 11.56
C GLN A 80 12.90 1.47 10.39
N PHE A 81 12.48 0.21 10.49
CA PHE A 81 12.66 -0.74 9.40
C PHE A 81 11.77 -0.36 8.20
N ILE A 82 10.50 -0.03 8.42
CA ILE A 82 9.56 0.39 7.36
C ILE A 82 10.10 1.61 6.64
N LYS A 83 10.55 2.63 7.38
CA LYS A 83 11.14 3.85 6.82
C LYS A 83 12.36 3.54 5.95
N SER A 84 13.30 2.75 6.48
CA SER A 84 14.50 2.34 5.76
C SER A 84 14.15 1.54 4.51
N PHE A 85 13.22 0.58 4.61
CA PHE A 85 12.75 -0.22 3.49
C PHE A 85 12.16 0.65 2.38
N MET A 86 11.29 1.59 2.72
CA MET A 86 10.68 2.50 1.76
C MET A 86 11.73 3.31 1.01
N LEU A 87 12.68 3.92 1.72
CA LEU A 87 13.71 4.79 1.13
C LEU A 87 14.74 4.01 0.31
N ASN A 88 15.10 2.80 0.73
CA ASN A 88 16.10 1.99 0.04
C ASN A 88 15.56 1.15 -1.12
N THR A 89 14.23 1.08 -1.29
CA THR A 89 13.62 0.29 -2.35
C THR A 89 12.97 1.14 -3.43
N ARG A 90 11.74 1.61 -3.20
CA ARG A 90 10.91 2.22 -4.25
C ARG A 90 10.63 3.69 -4.07
N TYR A 91 10.71 4.17 -2.81
CA TYR A 91 10.19 5.49 -2.44
C TYR A 91 11.29 6.43 -1.94
N TRP A 92 12.53 6.26 -2.41
CA TRP A 92 13.68 7.11 -2.04
C TRP A 92 13.42 8.60 -2.21
N TRP A 93 12.58 8.96 -3.16
CA TRP A 93 12.21 10.34 -3.47
C TRP A 93 11.27 10.98 -2.43
N LEU A 94 10.73 10.19 -1.48
CA LEU A 94 9.95 10.73 -0.37
C LEU A 94 10.80 11.50 0.65
N GLU A 95 12.09 11.26 0.70
CA GLU A 95 12.98 12.01 1.59
C GLU A 95 12.93 13.50 1.24
N GLY A 96 12.42 14.33 2.17
CA GLY A 96 12.22 15.77 1.96
C GLY A 96 11.01 16.15 1.08
N ALA A 97 10.17 15.18 0.70
CA ALA A 97 8.94 15.47 -0.04
C ALA A 97 7.85 16.00 0.88
N LYS A 98 6.99 16.87 0.35
CA LYS A 98 5.79 17.33 1.05
C LYS A 98 4.70 16.27 1.01
N THR A 99 4.49 15.58 2.11
CA THR A 99 3.64 14.38 2.19
C THR A 99 2.25 14.64 2.77
N ASN A 100 1.93 15.85 3.19
CA ASN A 100 0.67 16.16 3.87
C ASN A 100 -0.58 15.75 3.06
N LEU A 101 -0.60 16.02 1.75
CA LEU A 101 -1.74 15.62 0.90
C LEU A 101 -1.82 14.09 0.75
N LEU A 102 -0.68 13.43 0.64
CA LEU A 102 -0.59 11.97 0.58
C LEU A 102 -1.14 11.34 1.85
N ARG A 103 -0.74 11.84 3.03
CA ARG A 103 -1.25 11.41 4.33
C ARG A 103 -2.77 11.54 4.43
N LYS A 104 -3.31 12.72 4.05
CA LYS A 104 -4.77 12.94 4.02
C LYS A 104 -5.50 11.91 3.16
N ASN A 105 -4.97 11.59 1.99
CA ASN A 105 -5.59 10.62 1.09
C ASN A 105 -5.55 9.20 1.66
N ILE A 106 -4.43 8.79 2.27
CA ILE A 106 -4.30 7.47 2.90
C ILE A 106 -5.25 7.35 4.09
N ASN A 107 -5.29 8.36 4.97
CA ASN A 107 -6.16 8.38 6.14
C ASN A 107 -7.64 8.37 5.73
N HIS A 108 -8.01 9.11 4.67
CA HIS A 108 -9.37 9.06 4.15
C HIS A 108 -9.80 7.65 3.70
N ILE A 109 -8.89 6.90 3.06
CA ILE A 109 -9.18 5.50 2.69
C ILE A 109 -9.37 4.65 3.95
N PHE A 110 -8.50 4.78 4.92
CA PHE A 110 -8.59 4.04 6.18
C PHE A 110 -9.88 4.35 6.94
N ASP A 111 -10.29 5.62 7.00
CA ASP A 111 -11.52 6.04 7.67
C ASP A 111 -12.78 5.58 6.92
N LYS A 112 -12.71 5.53 5.58
CA LYS A 112 -13.87 5.17 4.74
C LYS A 112 -14.18 3.67 4.79
N TYR A 113 -13.16 2.82 4.88
CA TYR A 113 -13.32 1.37 4.72
C TYR A 113 -13.05 0.60 6.02
N ASP A 114 -13.89 -0.39 6.32
CA ASP A 114 -13.66 -1.35 7.41
C ASP A 114 -12.62 -2.40 6.98
N ILE A 115 -11.34 -2.03 7.00
CA ILE A 115 -10.24 -2.88 6.53
C ILE A 115 -9.81 -3.82 7.65
N LYS A 116 -9.90 -5.14 7.39
CA LYS A 116 -9.46 -6.20 8.31
C LYS A 116 -8.21 -6.94 7.83
N THR A 117 -7.89 -6.79 6.55
CA THR A 117 -6.69 -7.40 5.95
C THR A 117 -6.07 -6.44 4.96
N ILE A 118 -4.75 -6.30 5.01
CA ILE A 118 -3.94 -5.69 3.95
C ILE A 118 -3.27 -6.81 3.17
N ALA A 119 -3.48 -6.83 1.86
CA ALA A 119 -2.88 -7.78 0.94
C ALA A 119 -1.99 -7.03 -0.06
N PRO A 120 -0.68 -6.90 0.20
CA PRO A 120 0.26 -6.32 -0.73
C PRO A 120 0.50 -7.23 -1.94
N GLY A 121 1.08 -6.69 -3.01
CA GLY A 121 1.40 -7.45 -4.22
C GLY A 121 2.45 -8.53 -4.02
N TYR A 122 3.25 -8.44 -2.98
CA TYR A 122 4.23 -9.43 -2.53
C TYR A 122 4.55 -9.19 -1.04
N GLY A 123 5.24 -10.16 -0.41
CA GLY A 123 5.45 -10.17 1.03
C GLY A 123 4.27 -10.77 1.79
N LYS A 124 4.24 -10.55 3.10
CA LYS A 124 3.22 -11.11 3.99
C LYS A 124 1.94 -10.27 3.99
N LEU A 125 0.80 -10.94 4.16
CA LEU A 125 -0.48 -10.31 4.43
C LEU A 125 -0.55 -9.88 5.89
N PHE A 126 -1.15 -8.74 6.17
CA PHE A 126 -1.43 -8.28 7.54
C PHE A 126 -2.91 -8.53 7.83
N ARG A 127 -3.22 -9.38 8.80
CA ARG A 127 -4.58 -9.78 9.15
C ARG A 127 -4.91 -9.44 10.58
N GLY A 128 -6.08 -8.86 10.77
CA GLY A 128 -6.59 -8.40 12.05
C GLY A 128 -6.69 -6.87 12.13
N LYS A 129 -7.83 -6.38 12.62
CA LYS A 129 -8.13 -4.95 12.64
C LYS A 129 -7.05 -4.13 13.36
N ASP A 130 -6.63 -4.59 14.54
CA ASP A 130 -5.63 -3.90 15.36
C ASP A 130 -4.26 -3.83 14.65
N LEU A 131 -3.87 -4.91 13.97
CA LEU A 131 -2.61 -4.93 13.21
C LEU A 131 -2.68 -4.00 12.01
N VAL A 132 -3.79 -4.02 11.27
CA VAL A 132 -4.03 -3.15 10.13
C VAL A 132 -3.98 -1.68 10.56
N GLU A 133 -4.69 -1.31 11.61
CA GLU A 133 -4.68 0.05 12.17
C GLU A 133 -3.26 0.50 12.53
N LYS A 134 -2.50 -0.34 13.22
CA LYS A 134 -1.10 -0.06 13.54
C LYS A 134 -0.24 0.19 12.30
N GLN A 135 -0.45 -0.55 11.20
CA GLN A 135 0.32 -0.33 9.97
C GLN A 135 0.01 1.04 9.35
N PHE A 136 -1.27 1.46 9.34
CA PHE A 136 -1.64 2.79 8.86
C PHE A 136 -1.08 3.91 9.74
N VAL A 137 -1.16 3.77 11.07
CA VAL A 137 -0.60 4.74 12.02
C VAL A 137 0.92 4.88 11.85
N LYS A 138 1.64 3.76 11.71
CA LYS A 138 3.08 3.78 11.46
C LYS A 138 3.43 4.47 10.14
N LEU A 139 2.70 4.14 9.08
CA LEU A 139 2.90 4.77 7.77
C LEU A 139 2.65 6.28 7.83
N ASP A 140 1.58 6.72 8.49
CA ASP A 140 1.26 8.14 8.64
C ASP A 140 2.38 8.88 9.41
N ALA A 141 2.88 8.30 10.49
CA ALA A 141 3.98 8.86 11.27
C ALA A 141 5.27 8.99 10.44
N ILE A 142 5.64 7.95 9.68
CA ILE A 142 6.80 7.97 8.79
C ILE A 142 6.66 9.05 7.71
N LEU A 143 5.49 9.15 7.11
CA LEU A 143 5.22 10.19 6.10
C LEU A 143 5.25 11.59 6.72
N ALA A 144 4.84 11.76 7.98
CA ALA A 144 4.96 13.03 8.70
C ALA A 144 6.42 13.44 8.93
N GLU A 145 7.29 12.48 9.25
CA GLU A 145 8.72 12.75 9.37
C GLU A 145 9.33 13.24 8.05
N PHE A 146 8.93 12.67 6.92
CA PHE A 146 9.39 13.12 5.60
C PHE A 146 8.95 14.56 5.29
N ASP A 147 7.74 14.95 5.69
CA ASP A 147 7.20 16.29 5.41
C ASP A 147 7.99 17.41 6.09
N VAL A 148 8.57 17.14 7.26
CA VAL A 148 9.36 18.10 8.05
C VAL A 148 10.86 17.97 7.83
N SER A 149 11.31 16.94 7.11
CA SER A 149 12.73 16.73 6.81
C SER A 149 13.29 17.87 5.93
N ASN A 150 14.45 18.37 6.30
CA ASN A 150 15.21 19.30 5.46
C ASN A 150 16.13 18.59 4.46
N THR A 151 16.20 17.28 4.49
CA THR A 151 16.97 16.47 3.57
C THR A 151 16.33 16.57 2.17
N LYS A 152 17.16 16.80 1.17
CA LYS A 152 16.72 16.76 -0.23
C LYS A 152 17.15 15.44 -0.84
N ALA A 153 16.20 14.68 -1.33
CA ALA A 153 16.50 13.53 -2.15
C ALA A 153 17.14 13.98 -3.46
N TYR A 154 18.24 13.34 -3.84
CA TYR A 154 18.88 13.59 -5.14
C TYR A 154 19.21 12.26 -5.81
N TYR A 155 19.09 12.26 -7.12
CA TYR A 155 19.43 11.11 -7.93
C TYR A 155 20.91 11.12 -8.27
N VAL A 156 21.62 10.09 -7.85
CA VAL A 156 23.01 9.86 -8.28
C VAL A 156 22.97 8.99 -9.52
N SER A 157 23.30 9.55 -10.67
CA SER A 157 23.41 8.79 -11.90
C SER A 157 24.52 7.73 -11.77
N ARG A 158 24.24 6.52 -12.27
CA ARG A 158 25.25 5.44 -12.35
C ARG A 158 26.52 5.85 -13.09
N ASN A 159 26.45 6.87 -13.93
CA ASN A 159 27.61 7.39 -14.67
C ASN A 159 28.62 8.12 -13.79
N HIS A 160 28.28 8.47 -12.55
CA HIS A 160 29.19 9.07 -11.57
C HIS A 160 29.85 8.04 -10.63
N LEU A 161 29.55 6.76 -10.83
CA LEU A 161 30.13 5.65 -10.05
C LEU A 161 31.27 4.91 -10.79
N ARG A 162 31.81 5.52 -11.86
CA ARG A 162 32.97 5.01 -12.59
C ARG A 162 34.23 5.77 -12.21
#